data_4592be5d566eaddafbd3a7ea0c0e06bb
#
_entry.id   4592be5d566eaddafbd3a7ea0c0e06bb
#
_cell.length_a   1.000
_cell.length_b   1.000
_cell.length_c   1.000
_cell.angle_alpha   90.00
_cell.angle_beta   90.00
_cell.angle_gamma   90.00
#
_symmetry.space_group_name_H-M   'P 1'
#
loop_
_entity.id
_entity.type
_entity.pdbx_description
1 polymer ?
#
loop_
_entity_poly.entity_id
_entity_poly.type
_entity_poly.pdbx_seq_one_letter_code
_entity_poly.pdbx_strand_id
1 'polypeptide(L)'
;LSPKSNLCQSIRATQGKGVMPDGTSRFSLKGKPILHYMGCSTFANFTVLPEIALAKVRSDAPFDKICYIGCGVTTGVGAVVNTAKVEPGANVVVFGLGGIGLNVIQGARLVGADKIVGVDLNPARKALGEKFGMTHFVNPKDVDGDIVAHLVELTGGGADYSFECIGNVTTMRQALECCHKGWGVSVIIGVAGAGQEIATRPFQLVTGRVWKGTAFGGARGRTDVPRIVDWYMEG
;
A
#
# COMPACT_ATOMS: atom_id res chain seq x y z
N LEU A 1 -17.03 12.36 -13.23
CA LEU A 1 -16.32 11.60 -12.20
C LEU A 1 -14.83 11.88 -12.29
N SER A 2 -14.18 12.22 -11.14
CA SER A 2 -12.75 12.47 -11.10
C SER A 2 -11.96 11.19 -11.43
N PRO A 3 -10.87 11.28 -12.21
CA PRO A 3 -9.95 10.16 -12.39
C PRO A 3 -9.17 9.81 -11.10
N LYS A 4 -9.22 10.67 -10.07
CA LYS A 4 -8.56 10.47 -8.76
C LYS A 4 -9.64 10.20 -7.71
N SER A 5 -10.18 8.99 -7.69
CA SER A 5 -11.32 8.62 -6.84
C SER A 5 -10.97 7.85 -5.56
N ASN A 6 -9.69 7.51 -5.35
CA ASN A 6 -9.21 6.78 -4.16
C ASN A 6 -9.53 7.48 -2.83
N LEU A 7 -9.60 8.81 -2.80
CA LEU A 7 -9.99 9.62 -1.65
C LEU A 7 -11.10 10.61 -2.04
N CYS A 8 -12.28 10.09 -2.31
CA CYS A 8 -13.45 10.88 -2.66
C CYS A 8 -13.84 11.84 -1.51
N GLN A 9 -13.85 13.14 -1.76
CA GLN A 9 -14.19 14.13 -0.74
C GLN A 9 -15.70 14.14 -0.43
N SER A 10 -16.54 13.76 -1.35
CA SER A 10 -18.01 13.80 -1.18
C SER A 10 -18.52 12.87 -0.09
N ILE A 11 -17.83 11.75 0.18
CA ILE A 11 -18.21 10.80 1.22
C ILE A 11 -17.68 11.16 2.60
N ARG A 12 -16.70 12.05 2.70
CA ARG A 12 -16.01 12.36 3.97
C ARG A 12 -16.93 12.89 5.05
N ALA A 13 -17.91 13.69 4.69
CA ALA A 13 -18.85 14.32 5.62
C ALA A 13 -19.67 13.28 6.43
N THR A 14 -19.96 12.13 5.84
CA THR A 14 -20.77 11.07 6.45
C THR A 14 -19.93 9.89 6.89
N GLN A 15 -18.91 9.50 6.14
CA GLN A 15 -18.00 8.41 6.48
C GLN A 15 -17.32 8.57 7.85
N GLY A 16 -16.84 9.77 8.17
CA GLY A 16 -16.20 10.08 9.46
C GLY A 16 -17.18 10.03 10.65
N LYS A 17 -18.48 10.13 10.38
CA LYS A 17 -19.55 10.01 11.38
C LYS A 17 -20.05 8.56 11.53
N GLY A 18 -19.56 7.64 10.73
CA GLY A 18 -19.99 6.25 10.72
C GLY A 18 -21.42 6.05 10.22
N VAL A 19 -21.83 6.85 9.24
CA VAL A 19 -23.16 6.76 8.63
C VAL A 19 -23.06 6.71 7.10
N MET A 20 -24.14 6.30 6.46
CA MET A 20 -24.30 6.33 5.01
C MET A 20 -24.44 7.77 4.50
N PRO A 21 -24.35 8.01 3.16
CA PRO A 21 -24.52 9.35 2.59
C PRO A 21 -25.83 10.06 2.94
N ASP A 22 -26.90 9.31 3.24
CA ASP A 22 -28.17 9.83 3.70
C ASP A 22 -28.23 10.19 5.21
N GLY A 23 -27.09 10.03 5.92
CA GLY A 23 -26.98 10.35 7.35
C GLY A 23 -27.52 9.26 8.28
N THR A 24 -27.91 8.10 7.77
CA THR A 24 -28.51 7.01 8.56
C THR A 24 -27.60 5.78 8.67
N SER A 25 -27.90 4.91 9.62
CA SER A 25 -27.35 3.56 9.72
C SER A 25 -28.39 2.50 9.36
N ARG A 26 -27.95 1.43 8.72
CA ARG A 26 -28.77 0.24 8.41
C ARG A 26 -28.61 -0.86 9.44
N PHE A 27 -27.74 -0.67 10.42
CA PHE A 27 -27.47 -1.67 11.45
C PHE A 27 -27.96 -1.21 12.81
N SER A 28 -28.47 -2.16 13.58
CA SER A 28 -28.84 -1.92 14.98
C SER A 28 -28.60 -3.16 15.85
N LEU A 29 -28.31 -2.95 17.11
CA LEU A 29 -28.25 -3.98 18.14
C LEU A 29 -29.19 -3.61 19.29
N LYS A 30 -30.18 -4.45 19.57
CA LYS A 30 -31.17 -4.21 20.62
C LYS A 30 -31.83 -2.84 20.52
N GLY A 31 -32.19 -2.44 19.30
CA GLY A 31 -32.82 -1.15 18.99
C GLY A 31 -31.88 0.08 18.96
N LYS A 32 -30.61 -0.08 19.29
CA LYS A 32 -29.61 1.01 19.21
C LYS A 32 -28.87 0.96 17.88
N PRO A 33 -28.69 2.09 17.18
CA PRO A 33 -27.97 2.12 15.91
C PRO A 33 -26.48 1.74 16.11
N ILE A 34 -25.94 0.97 15.16
CA ILE A 34 -24.51 0.66 15.04
C ILE A 34 -23.95 1.46 13.88
N LEU A 35 -22.79 2.07 14.07
CA LEU A 35 -22.14 2.89 13.06
C LEU A 35 -21.61 2.03 11.92
N HIS A 36 -21.59 2.62 10.72
CA HIS A 36 -20.96 2.04 9.53
C HIS A 36 -19.44 2.27 9.54
N TYR A 37 -18.68 1.27 9.09
CA TYR A 37 -17.26 1.41 8.78
C TYR A 37 -17.08 1.72 7.30
N MET A 38 -16.33 2.75 6.97
CA MET A 38 -16.00 3.17 5.59
C MET A 38 -17.23 3.44 4.71
N GLY A 39 -18.38 3.72 5.31
CA GLY A 39 -19.64 3.97 4.60
C GLY A 39 -20.29 2.72 3.98
N CYS A 40 -19.72 1.54 4.15
CA CYS A 40 -20.21 0.29 3.53
C CYS A 40 -20.42 -0.87 4.50
N SER A 41 -19.55 -1.08 5.49
CA SER A 41 -19.68 -2.15 6.51
C SER A 41 -20.03 -3.52 5.94
N THR A 42 -19.14 -4.08 5.14
CA THR A 42 -19.36 -5.34 4.42
C THR A 42 -19.19 -6.62 5.26
N PHE A 43 -18.83 -6.52 6.54
CA PHE A 43 -18.87 -7.65 7.48
C PHE A 43 -20.31 -7.95 7.94
N ALA A 44 -21.17 -8.25 6.96
CA ALA A 44 -22.59 -8.56 7.16
C ALA A 44 -23.08 -9.46 6.01
N ASN A 45 -24.14 -10.25 6.25
CA ASN A 45 -24.74 -11.07 5.20
C ASN A 45 -25.39 -10.23 4.09
N PHE A 46 -25.87 -9.04 4.45
CA PHE A 46 -26.45 -8.07 3.55
C PHE A 46 -25.87 -6.70 3.81
N THR A 47 -25.64 -5.95 2.75
CA THR A 47 -25.20 -4.55 2.84
C THR A 47 -25.95 -3.70 1.85
N VAL A 48 -26.16 -2.42 2.19
CA VAL A 48 -26.79 -1.43 1.31
C VAL A 48 -25.78 -0.31 1.10
N LEU A 49 -25.42 -0.07 -0.14
CA LEU A 49 -24.48 1.01 -0.49
C LEU A 49 -24.86 1.65 -1.81
N PRO A 50 -24.39 2.89 -2.07
CA PRO A 50 -24.59 3.52 -3.37
C PRO A 50 -23.92 2.71 -4.49
N GLU A 51 -24.60 2.57 -5.62
CA GLU A 51 -24.07 1.87 -6.81
C GLU A 51 -22.69 2.39 -7.22
N ILE A 52 -22.44 3.69 -7.09
CA ILE A 52 -21.15 4.32 -7.42
C ILE A 52 -19.99 3.77 -6.59
N ALA A 53 -20.25 3.20 -5.40
CA ALA A 53 -19.26 2.59 -4.53
C ALA A 53 -18.97 1.11 -4.85
N LEU A 54 -19.66 0.55 -5.85
CA LEU A 54 -19.52 -0.82 -6.27
C LEU A 54 -18.63 -0.95 -7.50
N ALA A 55 -17.80 -1.98 -7.53
CA ALA A 55 -17.10 -2.44 -8.72
C ALA A 55 -17.58 -3.85 -9.07
N LYS A 56 -18.15 -4.00 -10.27
CA LYS A 56 -18.56 -5.31 -10.77
C LYS A 56 -17.32 -6.06 -11.24
N VAL A 57 -17.13 -7.28 -10.75
CA VAL A 57 -16.06 -8.19 -11.15
C VAL A 57 -16.65 -9.36 -11.94
N ARG A 58 -15.80 -10.14 -12.61
CA ARG A 58 -16.19 -11.34 -13.33
C ARG A 58 -16.83 -12.37 -12.39
N SER A 59 -17.83 -13.10 -12.88
CA SER A 59 -18.67 -14.00 -12.08
C SER A 59 -17.99 -15.31 -11.70
N ASP A 60 -16.93 -15.70 -12.39
CA ASP A 60 -16.14 -16.91 -12.15
C ASP A 60 -15.00 -16.71 -11.13
N ALA A 61 -14.80 -15.49 -10.63
CA ALA A 61 -13.78 -15.20 -9.63
C ALA A 61 -14.18 -15.74 -8.24
N PRO A 62 -13.30 -16.50 -7.55
CA PRO A 62 -13.59 -17.11 -6.27
C PRO A 62 -13.65 -16.07 -5.14
N PHE A 63 -14.77 -15.96 -4.45
CA PHE A 63 -15.00 -14.94 -3.41
C PHE A 63 -14.01 -15.01 -2.25
N ASP A 64 -13.58 -16.21 -1.86
CA ASP A 64 -12.62 -16.45 -0.78
C ASP A 64 -11.22 -15.91 -1.09
N LYS A 65 -10.92 -15.61 -2.35
CA LYS A 65 -9.67 -15.02 -2.82
C LYS A 65 -9.82 -13.52 -3.12
N ILE A 66 -10.81 -13.16 -3.92
CA ILE A 66 -10.96 -11.78 -4.37
C ILE A 66 -11.40 -10.81 -3.27
N CYS A 67 -11.91 -11.30 -2.13
CA CYS A 67 -12.27 -10.46 -0.98
C CYS A 67 -11.09 -9.64 -0.44
N TYR A 68 -9.85 -10.04 -0.65
CA TYR A 68 -8.65 -9.30 -0.26
C TYR A 68 -8.29 -8.16 -1.23
N ILE A 69 -8.82 -8.19 -2.46
CA ILE A 69 -8.42 -7.24 -3.52
C ILE A 69 -8.93 -5.82 -3.23
N GLY A 70 -10.09 -5.67 -2.62
CA GLY A 70 -10.71 -4.35 -2.40
C GLY A 70 -9.90 -3.37 -1.52
N CYS A 71 -8.94 -3.84 -0.73
CA CYS A 71 -8.11 -3.00 0.12
C CYS A 71 -6.64 -3.36 0.01
N GLY A 72 -6.20 -4.48 0.64
CA GLY A 72 -4.79 -4.79 0.83
C GLY A 72 -4.02 -5.00 -0.48
N VAL A 73 -4.57 -5.79 -1.39
CA VAL A 73 -3.93 -6.06 -2.70
C VAL A 73 -3.88 -4.78 -3.53
N THR A 74 -5.01 -4.09 -3.68
CA THR A 74 -5.09 -2.83 -4.44
C THR A 74 -4.14 -1.77 -3.87
N THR A 75 -3.99 -1.68 -2.54
CA THR A 75 -3.07 -0.74 -1.91
C THR A 75 -1.63 -1.05 -2.27
N GLY A 76 -1.18 -2.30 -2.12
CA GLY A 76 0.21 -2.66 -2.39
C GLY A 76 0.56 -2.61 -3.87
N VAL A 77 -0.19 -3.31 -4.72
CA VAL A 77 0.04 -3.32 -6.18
C VAL A 77 -0.13 -1.92 -6.76
N GLY A 78 -1.17 -1.20 -6.36
CA GLY A 78 -1.43 0.16 -6.84
C GLY A 78 -0.37 1.18 -6.40
N ALA A 79 0.25 1.01 -5.23
CA ALA A 79 1.37 1.86 -4.81
C ALA A 79 2.52 1.79 -5.83
N VAL A 80 2.80 0.61 -6.35
CA VAL A 80 3.82 0.37 -7.37
C VAL A 80 3.40 0.92 -8.73
N VAL A 81 2.24 0.46 -9.23
CA VAL A 81 1.81 0.69 -10.61
C VAL A 81 1.27 2.11 -10.83
N ASN A 82 0.44 2.61 -9.91
CA ASN A 82 -0.26 3.88 -10.09
C ASN A 82 0.45 5.06 -9.41
N THR A 83 0.95 4.86 -8.18
CA THR A 83 1.52 5.95 -7.38
C THR A 83 2.98 6.19 -7.66
N ALA A 84 3.82 5.18 -7.50
CA ALA A 84 5.26 5.27 -7.78
C ALA A 84 5.55 5.24 -9.27
N LYS A 85 4.79 4.42 -10.02
CA LYS A 85 5.02 4.12 -11.44
C LYS A 85 6.42 3.53 -11.64
N VAL A 86 6.67 2.46 -10.89
CA VAL A 86 7.97 1.78 -10.92
C VAL A 86 8.29 1.31 -12.33
N GLU A 87 9.49 1.63 -12.76
CA GLU A 87 9.99 1.28 -14.09
C GLU A 87 10.62 -0.12 -14.11
N PRO A 88 10.54 -0.86 -15.22
CA PRO A 88 11.27 -2.12 -15.39
C PRO A 88 12.77 -1.93 -15.13
N GLY A 89 13.39 -2.91 -14.45
CA GLY A 89 14.81 -2.88 -14.10
C GLY A 89 15.16 -2.03 -12.87
N ALA A 90 14.18 -1.38 -12.22
CA ALA A 90 14.41 -0.56 -11.03
C ALA A 90 14.77 -1.40 -9.78
N ASN A 91 15.55 -0.81 -8.88
CA ASN A 91 15.82 -1.33 -7.55
C ASN A 91 14.75 -0.84 -6.56
N VAL A 92 14.07 -1.77 -5.90
CA VAL A 92 12.95 -1.49 -5.00
C VAL A 92 13.27 -1.98 -3.59
N VAL A 93 13.01 -1.14 -2.57
CA VAL A 93 13.11 -1.51 -1.15
C VAL A 93 11.75 -1.41 -0.49
N VAL A 94 11.33 -2.47 0.22
CA VAL A 94 10.03 -2.57 0.89
C VAL A 94 10.24 -2.80 2.39
N PHE A 95 9.83 -1.84 3.21
CA PHE A 95 9.87 -1.94 4.66
C PHE A 95 8.56 -2.52 5.19
N GLY A 96 8.66 -3.68 5.81
CA GLY A 96 7.54 -4.45 6.37
C GLY A 96 6.94 -5.45 5.36
N LEU A 97 7.02 -6.73 5.67
CA LEU A 97 6.53 -7.84 4.86
C LEU A 97 5.20 -8.40 5.38
N GLY A 98 4.32 -7.50 5.82
CA GLY A 98 2.90 -7.79 6.08
C GLY A 98 2.09 -7.89 4.79
N GLY A 99 0.76 -7.94 4.93
CA GLY A 99 -0.14 -8.06 3.77
C GLY A 99 0.07 -6.98 2.70
N ILE A 100 0.32 -5.73 3.10
CA ILE A 100 0.57 -4.64 2.15
C ILE A 100 1.94 -4.79 1.50
N GLY A 101 3.00 -4.99 2.29
CA GLY A 101 4.37 -5.10 1.76
C GLY A 101 4.55 -6.28 0.80
N LEU A 102 3.93 -7.43 1.06
CA LEU A 102 3.92 -8.57 0.14
C LEU A 102 3.25 -8.22 -1.20
N ASN A 103 2.18 -7.43 -1.18
CA ASN A 103 1.54 -6.97 -2.41
C ASN A 103 2.35 -5.88 -3.13
N VAL A 104 3.15 -5.08 -2.42
CA VAL A 104 4.14 -4.19 -3.05
C VAL A 104 5.22 -5.01 -3.76
N ILE A 105 5.74 -6.08 -3.12
CA ILE A 105 6.71 -7.00 -3.73
C ILE A 105 6.14 -7.64 -4.99
N GLN A 106 4.91 -8.15 -4.93
CA GLN A 106 4.22 -8.71 -6.09
C GLN A 106 4.04 -7.69 -7.21
N GLY A 107 3.66 -6.46 -6.86
CA GLY A 107 3.56 -5.36 -7.81
C GLY A 107 4.90 -5.01 -8.46
N ALA A 108 5.99 -4.97 -7.68
CA ALA A 108 7.34 -4.73 -8.18
C ALA A 108 7.81 -5.84 -9.15
N ARG A 109 7.52 -7.10 -8.82
CA ARG A 109 7.75 -8.23 -9.73
C ARG A 109 6.95 -8.10 -11.02
N LEU A 110 5.66 -7.74 -10.92
CA LEU A 110 4.75 -7.58 -12.07
C LEU A 110 5.28 -6.55 -13.08
N VAL A 111 5.87 -5.46 -12.63
CA VAL A 111 6.44 -4.40 -13.49
C VAL A 111 7.87 -4.70 -13.94
N GLY A 112 8.46 -5.82 -13.52
CA GLY A 112 9.81 -6.20 -13.94
C GLY A 112 10.93 -5.44 -13.23
N ALA A 113 10.77 -5.11 -11.94
CA ALA A 113 11.85 -4.59 -11.11
C ALA A 113 13.01 -5.60 -11.03
N ASP A 114 14.25 -5.13 -10.92
CA ASP A 114 15.46 -5.96 -10.86
C ASP A 114 15.68 -6.47 -9.42
N LYS A 115 16.14 -5.61 -8.51
CA LYS A 115 16.28 -5.97 -7.10
C LYS A 115 15.01 -5.59 -6.35
N ILE A 116 14.40 -6.57 -5.70
CA ILE A 116 13.25 -6.39 -4.82
C ILE A 116 13.68 -6.78 -3.41
N VAL A 117 14.06 -5.79 -2.62
CA VAL A 117 14.61 -5.96 -1.27
C VAL A 117 13.48 -5.83 -0.25
N GLY A 118 13.23 -6.87 0.52
CA GLY A 118 12.29 -6.85 1.63
C GLY A 118 13.00 -6.69 2.97
N VAL A 119 12.57 -5.73 3.77
CA VAL A 119 13.12 -5.43 5.10
C VAL A 119 12.09 -5.77 6.17
N ASP A 120 12.39 -6.73 7.04
CA ASP A 120 11.51 -7.12 8.15
C ASP A 120 12.31 -7.67 9.34
N LEU A 121 11.84 -7.38 10.55
CA LEU A 121 12.43 -7.89 11.80
C LEU A 121 12.12 -9.37 12.07
N ASN A 122 11.10 -9.92 11.39
CA ASN A 122 10.67 -11.30 11.57
C ASN A 122 11.23 -12.19 10.44
N PRO A 123 12.22 -13.04 10.72
CA PRO A 123 12.84 -13.89 9.69
C PRO A 123 11.86 -14.89 9.06
N ALA A 124 10.76 -15.23 9.74
CA ALA A 124 9.73 -16.11 9.18
C ALA A 124 9.03 -15.52 7.95
N ARG A 125 9.15 -14.20 7.71
CA ARG A 125 8.60 -13.53 6.53
C ARG A 125 9.42 -13.77 5.26
N LYS A 126 10.67 -14.21 5.38
CA LYS A 126 11.57 -14.41 4.23
C LYS A 126 10.97 -15.34 3.17
N ALA A 127 10.60 -16.57 3.56
CA ALA A 127 10.09 -17.57 2.62
C ALA A 127 8.83 -17.10 1.88
N LEU A 128 7.93 -16.39 2.59
CA LEU A 128 6.74 -15.84 1.97
C LEU A 128 7.07 -14.68 1.03
N GLY A 129 8.00 -13.80 1.42
CA GLY A 129 8.49 -12.72 0.55
C GLY A 129 9.08 -13.25 -0.76
N GLU A 130 9.92 -14.29 -0.68
CA GLU A 130 10.51 -14.96 -1.86
C GLU A 130 9.43 -15.55 -2.77
N LYS A 131 8.40 -16.18 -2.20
CA LYS A 131 7.25 -16.69 -2.97
C LYS A 131 6.54 -15.57 -3.74
N PHE A 132 6.45 -14.37 -3.18
CA PHE A 132 5.83 -13.20 -3.83
C PHE A 132 6.75 -12.51 -4.82
N GLY A 133 8.04 -12.86 -4.87
CA GLY A 133 9.01 -12.35 -5.83
C GLY A 133 10.11 -11.46 -5.26
N MET A 134 10.27 -11.43 -3.92
CA MET A 134 11.40 -10.79 -3.28
C MET A 134 12.71 -11.47 -3.68
N THR A 135 13.72 -10.67 -4.04
CA THR A 135 15.04 -11.17 -4.43
C THR A 135 16.03 -11.17 -3.27
N HIS A 136 15.91 -10.23 -2.34
CA HIS A 136 16.80 -10.07 -1.19
C HIS A 136 15.99 -9.82 0.07
N PHE A 137 16.34 -10.53 1.15
CA PHE A 137 15.77 -10.31 2.48
C PHE A 137 16.81 -9.65 3.38
N VAL A 138 16.42 -8.60 4.09
CA VAL A 138 17.26 -7.92 5.08
C VAL A 138 16.52 -7.86 6.41
N ASN A 139 17.12 -8.47 7.43
CA ASN A 139 16.68 -8.24 8.81
C ASN A 139 17.57 -7.15 9.44
N PRO A 140 17.01 -6.02 9.85
CA PRO A 140 17.79 -4.95 10.46
C PRO A 140 18.62 -5.35 11.68
N LYS A 141 18.22 -6.42 12.38
CA LYS A 141 18.97 -6.94 13.54
C LYS A 141 20.28 -7.67 13.16
N ASP A 142 20.36 -8.12 11.92
CA ASP A 142 21.50 -8.88 11.40
C ASP A 142 22.48 -7.97 10.63
N VAL A 143 22.18 -6.65 10.57
CA VAL A 143 23.03 -5.66 9.89
C VAL A 143 23.95 -4.99 10.91
N ASP A 144 25.25 -5.11 10.68
CA ASP A 144 26.24 -4.37 11.44
C ASP A 144 26.25 -2.90 11.02
N GLY A 145 25.84 -2.01 11.94
CA GLY A 145 25.84 -0.57 11.69
C GLY A 145 24.52 0.00 11.19
N ASP A 146 24.59 0.91 10.23
CA ASP A 146 23.43 1.67 9.74
C ASP A 146 22.70 0.92 8.62
N ILE A 147 21.44 0.60 8.87
CA ILE A 147 20.57 -0.05 7.88
C ILE A 147 20.44 0.75 6.58
N VAL A 148 20.44 2.08 6.64
CA VAL A 148 20.35 2.94 5.45
C VAL A 148 21.59 2.78 4.58
N ALA A 149 22.78 2.81 5.18
CA ALA A 149 24.04 2.61 4.47
C ALA A 149 24.10 1.22 3.82
N HIS A 150 23.69 0.17 4.55
CA HIS A 150 23.60 -1.19 4.03
C HIS A 150 22.66 -1.29 2.80
N LEU A 151 21.48 -0.69 2.86
CA LEU A 151 20.52 -0.71 1.76
C LEU A 151 21.02 0.09 0.54
N VAL A 152 21.71 1.21 0.76
CA VAL A 152 22.34 1.99 -0.31
C VAL A 152 23.42 1.18 -1.02
N GLU A 153 24.27 0.46 -0.28
CA GLU A 153 25.29 -0.43 -0.84
C GLU A 153 24.64 -1.58 -1.63
N LEU A 154 23.67 -2.28 -1.03
CA LEU A 154 22.98 -3.42 -1.64
C LEU A 154 22.31 -3.04 -2.97
N THR A 155 21.80 -1.81 -3.08
CA THR A 155 21.13 -1.29 -4.28
C THR A 155 22.08 -0.53 -5.23
N GLY A 156 23.38 -0.52 -4.95
CA GLY A 156 24.37 0.07 -5.87
C GLY A 156 24.34 1.59 -5.94
N GLY A 157 24.07 2.27 -4.83
CA GLY A 157 24.03 3.73 -4.72
C GLY A 157 22.69 4.31 -4.25
N GLY A 158 21.74 3.46 -3.92
CA GLY A 158 20.41 3.79 -3.40
C GLY A 158 19.29 3.23 -4.26
N ALA A 159 18.17 2.94 -3.63
CA ALA A 159 17.00 2.42 -4.32
C ALA A 159 16.36 3.47 -5.24
N ASP A 160 15.87 3.05 -6.41
CA ASP A 160 15.05 3.91 -7.27
C ASP A 160 13.70 4.19 -6.61
N TYR A 161 13.15 3.18 -5.94
CA TYR A 161 11.89 3.30 -5.21
C TYR A 161 11.96 2.62 -3.84
N SER A 162 11.36 3.24 -2.84
CA SER A 162 11.14 2.61 -1.55
C SER A 162 9.68 2.71 -1.11
N PHE A 163 9.22 1.72 -0.35
CA PHE A 163 7.86 1.65 0.15
C PHE A 163 7.87 1.37 1.66
N GLU A 164 7.25 2.25 2.43
CA GLU A 164 7.06 2.04 3.86
C GLU A 164 5.67 1.48 4.12
N CYS A 165 5.60 0.24 4.63
CA CYS A 165 4.37 -0.54 4.81
C CYS A 165 4.08 -0.90 6.28
N ILE A 166 4.77 -0.26 7.24
CA ILE A 166 4.67 -0.55 8.68
C ILE A 166 3.81 0.50 9.39
N GLY A 167 4.01 1.77 9.05
CA GLY A 167 3.43 2.90 9.76
C GLY A 167 4.30 3.40 10.91
N ASN A 168 5.62 3.33 10.77
CA ASN A 168 6.57 3.80 11.77
C ASN A 168 7.37 4.99 11.23
N VAL A 169 7.40 6.11 11.98
CA VAL A 169 8.04 7.36 11.53
C VAL A 169 9.55 7.23 11.32
N THR A 170 10.22 6.35 12.07
CA THR A 170 11.65 6.06 11.89
C THR A 170 11.88 5.31 10.58
N THR A 171 11.09 4.28 10.29
CA THR A 171 11.21 3.53 9.03
C THR A 171 10.77 4.37 7.82
N MET A 172 9.83 5.29 7.98
CA MET A 172 9.49 6.27 6.93
C MET A 172 10.69 7.12 6.53
N ARG A 173 11.46 7.60 7.52
CA ARG A 173 12.69 8.34 7.27
C ARG A 173 13.77 7.45 6.63
N GLN A 174 13.99 6.25 7.15
CA GLN A 174 14.96 5.30 6.58
C GLN A 174 14.62 4.95 5.13
N ALA A 175 13.32 4.78 4.82
CA ALA A 175 12.84 4.53 3.47
C ALA A 175 13.17 5.67 2.51
N LEU A 176 13.05 6.92 2.94
CA LEU A 176 13.48 8.06 2.12
C LEU A 176 15.00 8.08 1.95
N GLU A 177 15.74 7.92 3.06
CA GLU A 177 17.19 8.10 3.07
C GLU A 177 17.94 6.97 2.33
N CYS A 178 17.36 5.77 2.20
CA CYS A 178 17.93 4.68 1.40
C CYS A 178 17.71 4.81 -0.11
N CYS A 179 16.88 5.76 -0.54
CA CYS A 179 16.69 6.04 -1.96
C CYS A 179 17.89 6.74 -2.59
N HIS A 180 18.06 6.55 -3.90
CA HIS A 180 19.09 7.24 -4.69
C HIS A 180 18.95 8.75 -4.58
N LYS A 181 20.10 9.44 -4.44
CA LYS A 181 20.14 10.89 -4.33
C LYS A 181 19.65 11.52 -5.62
N GLY A 182 19.30 11.96 -6.33
CA GLY A 182 18.96 12.61 -7.60
C GLY A 182 17.54 12.32 -8.07
N TRP A 183 17.03 11.08 -7.88
CA TRP A 183 15.73 10.71 -8.44
C TRP A 183 14.90 9.74 -7.58
N GLY A 184 15.45 9.18 -6.51
CA GLY A 184 14.77 8.15 -5.72
C GLY A 184 13.41 8.61 -5.17
N VAL A 185 12.42 7.75 -5.25
CA VAL A 185 11.05 8.01 -4.82
C VAL A 185 10.69 7.12 -3.63
N SER A 186 10.39 7.74 -2.49
CA SER A 186 9.90 7.04 -1.30
C SER A 186 8.39 7.22 -1.12
N VAL A 187 7.67 6.12 -0.98
CA VAL A 187 6.20 6.09 -0.84
C VAL A 187 5.81 5.61 0.55
N ILE A 188 5.11 6.46 1.30
CA ILE A 188 4.52 6.12 2.59
C ILE A 188 3.15 5.49 2.33
N ILE A 189 2.95 4.27 2.85
CA ILE A 189 1.69 3.52 2.81
C ILE A 189 1.20 3.23 4.23
N GLY A 190 2.13 2.92 5.13
CA GLY A 190 1.83 2.63 6.53
C GLY A 190 1.21 3.82 7.24
N VAL A 191 0.29 3.55 8.17
CA VAL A 191 -0.43 4.58 8.94
C VAL A 191 0.22 4.70 10.32
N ALA A 192 0.88 5.82 10.56
CA ALA A 192 1.44 6.15 11.86
C ALA A 192 0.34 6.51 12.88
N GLY A 193 0.67 6.42 14.17
CA GLY A 193 -0.22 6.84 15.24
C GLY A 193 -0.60 8.32 15.14
N ALA A 194 -1.80 8.67 15.60
CA ALA A 194 -2.27 10.05 15.59
C ALA A 194 -1.29 10.99 16.34
N GLY A 195 -0.98 12.12 15.75
CA GLY A 195 -0.06 13.12 16.32
C GLY A 195 1.43 12.84 16.09
N GLN A 196 1.80 11.72 15.50
CA GLN A 196 3.19 11.49 15.11
C GLN A 196 3.55 12.28 13.85
N GLU A 197 4.76 12.81 13.83
CA GLU A 197 5.30 13.60 12.74
C GLU A 197 6.51 12.91 12.13
N ILE A 198 6.71 13.09 10.83
CA ILE A 198 7.91 12.65 10.11
C ILE A 198 8.87 13.84 9.96
N ALA A 199 10.16 13.58 10.10
CA ALA A 199 11.19 14.60 9.95
C ALA A 199 12.39 14.06 9.17
N THR A 200 12.94 14.89 8.30
CA THR A 200 14.19 14.63 7.59
C THR A 200 14.99 15.90 7.40
N ARG A 201 16.28 15.76 7.07
CA ARG A 201 17.11 16.91 6.73
C ARG A 201 16.66 17.48 5.39
N PRO A 202 16.48 18.81 5.24
CA PRO A 202 16.06 19.41 3.98
C PRO A 202 16.92 19.01 2.77
N PHE A 203 18.22 18.77 2.99
CA PHE A 203 19.14 18.34 1.94
C PHE A 203 18.79 17.00 1.29
N GLN A 204 18.08 16.13 2.00
CA GLN A 204 17.57 14.88 1.45
C GLN A 204 16.59 15.12 0.28
N LEU A 205 15.85 16.20 0.32
CA LEU A 205 14.88 16.56 -0.73
C LEU A 205 15.48 17.52 -1.76
N VAL A 206 16.36 18.44 -1.35
CA VAL A 206 17.06 19.36 -2.26
C VAL A 206 17.86 18.61 -3.33
N THR A 207 18.40 17.44 -2.99
CA THR A 207 19.17 16.62 -3.94
C THR A 207 18.31 15.90 -4.98
N GLY A 208 16.98 15.93 -4.87
CA GLY A 208 16.07 15.39 -5.88
C GLY A 208 15.21 14.22 -5.44
N ARG A 209 15.40 13.70 -4.22
CA ARG A 209 14.49 12.65 -3.69
C ARG A 209 13.07 13.17 -3.59
N VAL A 210 12.11 12.28 -3.82
CA VAL A 210 10.68 12.54 -3.67
C VAL A 210 10.14 11.75 -2.48
N TRP A 211 9.48 12.44 -1.57
CA TRP A 211 8.73 11.82 -0.47
C TRP A 211 7.24 12.03 -0.68
N LYS A 212 6.48 10.97 -0.87
CA LYS A 212 5.04 11.07 -1.10
C LYS A 212 4.27 9.93 -0.43
N GLY A 213 2.98 10.14 -0.22
CA GLY A 213 2.08 9.12 0.30
C GLY A 213 1.18 8.53 -0.78
N THR A 214 0.53 7.42 -0.44
CA THR A 214 -0.56 6.85 -1.22
C THR A 214 -1.66 6.31 -0.32
N ALA A 215 -2.89 6.40 -0.76
CA ALA A 215 -4.03 5.76 -0.13
C ALA A 215 -4.70 4.85 -1.16
N PHE A 216 -5.00 3.60 -0.78
CA PHE A 216 -5.56 2.59 -1.68
C PHE A 216 -4.77 2.45 -3.00
N GLY A 217 -3.44 2.63 -2.94
CA GLY A 217 -2.56 2.54 -4.09
C GLY A 217 -2.87 3.52 -5.22
N GLY A 218 -3.49 4.67 -4.94
CA GLY A 218 -3.89 5.63 -5.96
C GLY A 218 -4.95 5.10 -6.95
N ALA A 219 -5.62 4.00 -6.63
CA ALA A 219 -6.50 3.28 -7.53
C ALA A 219 -7.83 4.00 -7.79
N ARG A 220 -8.36 3.78 -8.99
CA ARG A 220 -9.76 4.06 -9.34
C ARG A 220 -10.56 2.78 -9.06
N GLY A 221 -11.20 2.68 -7.89
CA GLY A 221 -11.80 1.41 -7.42
C GLY A 221 -12.67 0.70 -8.46
N ARG A 222 -13.53 1.42 -9.20
CA ARG A 222 -14.44 0.83 -10.18
C ARG A 222 -13.77 0.26 -11.43
N THR A 223 -12.55 0.68 -11.75
CA THR A 223 -11.79 0.21 -12.93
C THR A 223 -10.60 -0.64 -12.54
N ASP A 224 -9.90 -0.28 -11.48
CA ASP A 224 -8.66 -0.94 -11.12
C ASP A 224 -8.89 -2.24 -10.32
N VAL A 225 -9.94 -2.30 -9.49
CA VAL A 225 -10.28 -3.53 -8.77
C VAL A 225 -10.65 -4.67 -9.73
N PRO A 226 -11.56 -4.48 -10.72
CA PRO A 226 -11.80 -5.51 -11.73
C PRO A 226 -10.54 -5.92 -12.50
N ARG A 227 -9.70 -4.96 -12.89
CA ARG A 227 -8.43 -5.24 -13.58
C ARG A 227 -7.49 -6.11 -12.74
N ILE A 228 -7.37 -5.83 -11.44
CA ILE A 228 -6.54 -6.65 -10.54
C ILE A 228 -7.15 -8.05 -10.36
N VAL A 229 -8.48 -8.16 -10.34
CA VAL A 229 -9.16 -9.47 -10.36
C VAL A 229 -8.82 -10.24 -11.63
N ASP A 230 -8.83 -9.58 -12.79
CA ASP A 230 -8.46 -10.22 -14.05
C ASP A 230 -7.00 -10.70 -14.02
N TRP A 231 -6.06 -9.89 -13.56
CA TRP A 231 -4.66 -10.31 -13.38
C TRP A 231 -4.53 -11.54 -12.46
N TYR A 232 -5.30 -11.57 -11.36
CA TYR A 232 -5.31 -12.74 -10.47
C TYR A 232 -5.84 -14.01 -11.16
N MET A 233 -6.85 -13.88 -12.02
CA MET A 233 -7.46 -15.00 -12.73
C MET A 233 -6.60 -15.50 -13.91
N GLU A 234 -5.71 -14.67 -14.41
CA GLU A 234 -4.78 -14.99 -15.51
C GLU A 234 -3.47 -15.63 -15.00
N GLY A 235 -3.14 -15.55 -13.72
CA GLY A 235 -1.95 -16.11 -13.05
C GLY A 235 -0.98 -15.04 -12.61
#